data_47367783fcf48d9bc7b05c8ece505dcd
#
_entry.id   47367783fcf48d9bc7b05c8ece505dcd
#
_cell.length_a   1.000
_cell.length_b   1.000
_cell.length_c   1.000
_cell.angle_alpha   90.00
_cell.angle_beta   90.00
_cell.angle_gamma   90.00
#
_symmetry.space_group_name_H-M   'P 1'
#
loop_
_entity.id
_entity.type
_entity.pdbx_description
1 polymer ?
#
loop_
_entity_poly.entity_id
_entity_poly.type
_entity_poly.pdbx_seq_one_letter_code
_entity_poly.pdbx_strand_id
1 'polypeptide(L)'
;FVVATVGPDIDYRISQLITAGDNVEAIVMDAVGTAAAFNTFTYVLDSLLSRTVSRDWKMGTCLRPGQSYWDISGQSVIFESLSAEKIGVKLLSSSFMTPQKSQSGIVPIGPYLKIEDDPSNSYCRYCKASRCPMRVEPFDGVVKK
;
A
#
# COMPACT_ATOMS: atom_id res chain seq x y z
N PHE A 1 7.73 8.44 -4.19
CA PHE A 1 7.58 6.98 -4.16
C PHE A 1 7.79 6.48 -2.74
N VAL A 2 7.04 5.46 -2.34
CA VAL A 2 7.10 4.87 -0.99
C VAL A 2 7.05 3.35 -1.11
N VAL A 3 7.93 2.67 -0.35
CA VAL A 3 7.86 1.22 -0.12
C VAL A 3 8.09 0.98 1.37
N ALA A 4 7.28 0.12 1.97
CA ALA A 4 7.41 -0.30 3.36
C ALA A 4 7.21 -1.81 3.49
N THR A 5 7.86 -2.42 4.47
CA THR A 5 7.77 -3.85 4.75
C THR A 5 7.86 -4.10 6.24
N VAL A 6 7.25 -5.19 6.71
CA VAL A 6 7.47 -5.72 8.06
C VAL A 6 8.57 -6.79 8.09
N GLY A 7 9.21 -7.04 6.94
CA GLY A 7 10.26 -8.05 6.81
C GLY A 7 9.73 -9.45 6.51
N PRO A 8 10.65 -10.44 6.35
CA PRO A 8 10.30 -11.78 5.89
C PRO A 8 9.85 -12.74 6.98
N ASP A 9 10.08 -12.44 8.27
CA ASP A 9 9.91 -13.39 9.37
C ASP A 9 8.47 -13.86 9.51
N ILE A 10 7.51 -12.98 9.26
CA ILE A 10 6.09 -13.32 9.34
C ILE A 10 5.68 -14.26 8.20
N ASP A 11 6.20 -14.05 6.98
CA ASP A 11 5.95 -14.93 5.83
C ASP A 11 6.54 -16.33 6.10
N TYR A 12 7.74 -16.36 6.70
CA TYR A 12 8.40 -17.60 7.10
C TYR A 12 7.58 -18.35 8.16
N ARG A 13 7.10 -17.63 9.19
CA ARG A 13 6.27 -18.24 10.25
C ARG A 13 4.96 -18.79 9.70
N ILE A 14 4.29 -18.09 8.82
CA ILE A 14 3.06 -18.56 8.14
C ILE A 14 3.35 -19.87 7.39
N SER A 15 4.47 -19.93 6.65
CA SER A 15 4.85 -21.14 5.91
C SER A 15 5.12 -22.33 6.82
N GLN A 16 5.74 -22.12 7.98
CA GLN A 16 5.95 -23.17 8.99
C GLN A 16 4.61 -23.70 9.53
N LEU A 17 3.68 -22.82 9.86
CA LEU A 17 2.36 -23.20 10.39
C LEU A 17 1.57 -24.02 9.36
N ILE A 18 1.57 -23.60 8.09
CA ILE A 18 0.94 -24.36 7.01
C ILE A 18 1.56 -25.76 6.89
N THR A 19 2.89 -25.85 6.94
CA THR A 19 3.60 -27.14 6.83
C THR A 19 3.30 -28.05 8.01
N ALA A 20 3.08 -27.48 9.20
CA ALA A 20 2.70 -28.24 10.40
C ALA A 20 1.24 -28.67 10.44
N GLY A 21 0.40 -28.14 9.52
CA GLY A 21 -1.05 -28.37 9.51
C GLY A 21 -1.85 -27.41 10.41
N ASP A 22 -1.19 -26.44 11.02
CA ASP A 22 -1.79 -25.44 11.92
C ASP A 22 -2.46 -24.30 11.14
N ASN A 23 -3.39 -24.66 10.25
CA ASN A 23 -3.98 -23.74 9.29
C ASN A 23 -4.73 -22.56 9.93
N VAL A 24 -5.36 -22.76 11.08
CA VAL A 24 -6.08 -21.68 11.80
C VAL A 24 -5.08 -20.63 12.28
N GLU A 25 -3.96 -21.06 12.89
CA GLU A 25 -2.91 -20.15 13.33
C GLU A 25 -2.26 -19.43 12.15
N ALA A 26 -2.06 -20.14 11.02
CA ALA A 26 -1.54 -19.54 9.80
C ALA A 26 -2.43 -18.41 9.28
N ILE A 27 -3.76 -18.59 9.25
CA ILE A 27 -4.72 -17.56 8.84
C ILE A 27 -4.67 -16.35 9.79
N VAL A 28 -4.64 -16.60 11.10
CA VAL A 28 -4.53 -15.52 12.09
C VAL A 28 -3.22 -14.76 11.92
N MET A 29 -2.11 -15.46 11.75
CA MET A 29 -0.79 -14.86 11.53
C MET A 29 -0.76 -14.04 10.23
N ASP A 30 -1.40 -14.51 9.16
CA ASP A 30 -1.54 -13.78 7.91
C ASP A 30 -2.31 -12.47 8.09
N ALA A 31 -3.42 -12.50 8.83
CA ALA A 31 -4.20 -11.32 9.14
C ALA A 31 -3.42 -10.30 9.98
N VAL A 32 -2.69 -10.78 11.00
CA VAL A 32 -1.79 -9.94 11.82
C VAL A 32 -0.71 -9.30 10.97
N GLY A 33 -0.07 -10.06 10.09
CA GLY A 33 0.94 -9.56 9.17
C GLY A 33 0.40 -8.50 8.20
N THR A 34 -0.83 -8.70 7.72
CA THR A 34 -1.51 -7.74 6.85
C THR A 34 -1.78 -6.43 7.59
N ALA A 35 -2.30 -6.49 8.82
CA ALA A 35 -2.52 -5.32 9.66
C ALA A 35 -1.20 -4.59 10.01
N ALA A 36 -0.14 -5.33 10.32
CA ALA A 36 1.18 -4.78 10.60
C ALA A 36 1.75 -4.05 9.39
N ALA A 37 1.68 -4.64 8.18
CA ALA A 37 2.14 -4.00 6.95
C ALA A 37 1.35 -2.71 6.65
N PHE A 38 0.02 -2.73 6.85
CA PHE A 38 -0.82 -1.54 6.70
C PHE A 38 -0.41 -0.44 7.67
N ASN A 39 -0.26 -0.74 8.96
CA ASN A 39 0.13 0.22 9.97
C ASN A 39 1.54 0.79 9.73
N THR A 40 2.49 -0.06 9.31
CA THR A 40 3.84 0.38 8.95
C THR A 40 3.80 1.38 7.79
N PHE A 41 3.01 1.08 6.76
CA PHE A 41 2.86 1.98 5.62
C PHE A 41 2.19 3.30 6.01
N THR A 42 1.15 3.27 6.84
CA THR A 42 0.48 4.45 7.37
C THR A 42 1.45 5.32 8.17
N TYR A 43 2.25 4.71 9.05
CA TYR A 43 3.28 5.42 9.82
C TYR A 43 4.27 6.17 8.92
N VAL A 44 4.69 5.55 7.81
CA VAL A 44 5.56 6.20 6.82
C VAL A 44 4.86 7.39 6.17
N LEU A 45 3.59 7.25 5.80
CA LEU A 45 2.81 8.35 5.22
C LEU A 45 2.64 9.53 6.21
N ASP A 46 2.37 9.24 7.48
CA ASP A 46 2.24 10.26 8.52
C ASP A 46 3.58 11.00 8.75
N SER A 47 4.69 10.27 8.71
CA SER A 47 6.03 10.85 8.77
C SER A 47 6.32 11.76 7.58
N LEU A 48 5.89 11.36 6.37
CA LEU A 48 6.00 12.20 5.17
C LEU A 48 5.12 13.44 5.28
N LEU A 49 3.89 13.30 5.75
CA LEU A 49 2.95 14.41 5.95
C LEU A 49 3.55 15.44 6.90
N SER A 50 4.09 15.02 8.03
CA SER A 50 4.72 15.90 9.02
C SER A 50 5.88 16.70 8.42
N ARG A 51 6.74 16.06 7.59
CA ARG A 51 7.84 16.71 6.88
C ARG A 51 7.35 17.66 5.80
N THR A 52 6.23 17.36 5.18
CA THR A 52 5.62 18.15 4.10
C THR A 52 5.05 19.44 4.68
N VAL A 53 4.29 19.32 5.77
CA VAL A 53 3.71 20.46 6.51
C VAL A 53 4.80 21.40 7.04
N SER A 54 5.90 20.86 7.58
CA SER A 54 7.02 21.69 8.09
C SER A 54 7.70 22.54 7.02
N ARG A 55 7.46 22.26 5.73
CA ARG A 55 7.96 23.03 4.59
C ARG A 55 6.90 23.91 3.93
N ASP A 56 5.71 24.01 4.53
CA ASP A 56 4.53 24.66 3.92
C ASP A 56 4.16 24.05 2.55
N TRP A 57 4.37 22.74 2.40
CA TRP A 57 3.97 21.98 1.23
C TRP A 57 2.71 21.18 1.51
N LYS A 58 2.04 20.76 0.45
CA LYS A 58 0.87 19.89 0.51
C LYS A 58 1.22 18.46 0.11
N MET A 59 0.53 17.51 0.66
CA MET A 59 0.61 16.09 0.32
C MET A 59 -0.76 15.60 -0.13
N GLY A 60 -0.82 15.02 -1.33
CA GLY A 60 -2.03 14.43 -1.87
C GLY A 60 -2.16 12.96 -1.48
N THR A 61 -3.23 12.34 -1.95
CA THR A 61 -3.55 10.94 -1.64
C THR A 61 -2.56 9.97 -2.26
N CYS A 62 -2.24 8.91 -1.53
CA CYS A 62 -1.34 7.86 -1.99
C CYS A 62 -2.02 6.98 -3.05
N LEU A 63 -1.45 6.91 -4.24
CA LEU A 63 -1.84 6.01 -5.33
C LEU A 63 -1.09 4.69 -5.22
N ARG A 64 -1.78 3.56 -5.37
CA ARG A 64 -1.20 2.22 -5.20
C ARG A 64 -1.45 1.35 -6.43
N PRO A 65 -0.42 0.69 -6.99
CA PRO A 65 -0.61 -0.32 -8.02
C PRO A 65 -1.48 -1.48 -7.51
N GLY A 66 -2.26 -2.07 -8.39
CA GLY A 66 -3.21 -3.14 -8.05
C GLY A 66 -4.58 -2.65 -7.59
N GLN A 67 -4.78 -1.35 -7.43
CA GLN A 67 -6.11 -0.79 -7.24
C GLN A 67 -6.82 -0.59 -8.59
N SER A 68 -8.15 -0.50 -8.57
CA SER A 68 -8.99 -0.55 -9.79
C SER A 68 -8.68 0.51 -10.85
N TYR A 69 -7.93 1.52 -10.51
CA TYR A 69 -7.52 2.62 -11.41
C TYR A 69 -6.08 2.50 -11.90
N TRP A 70 -5.28 1.59 -11.33
CA TRP A 70 -3.88 1.41 -11.69
C TRP A 70 -3.49 -0.08 -11.65
N ASP A 71 -3.11 -0.61 -12.81
CA ASP A 71 -2.71 -2.00 -12.93
C ASP A 71 -1.52 -2.36 -12.02
N ILE A 72 -1.47 -3.60 -11.55
CA ILE A 72 -0.41 -4.08 -10.66
C ILE A 72 0.99 -3.99 -11.29
N SER A 73 1.10 -4.06 -12.61
CA SER A 73 2.37 -3.88 -13.34
C SER A 73 3.02 -2.53 -13.12
N GLY A 74 2.24 -1.51 -12.70
CA GLY A 74 2.75 -0.20 -12.30
C GLY A 74 3.72 -0.24 -11.10
N GLN A 75 3.84 -1.38 -10.42
CA GLN A 75 4.88 -1.62 -9.41
C GLN A 75 6.30 -1.41 -9.97
N SER A 76 6.54 -1.75 -11.24
CA SER A 76 7.85 -1.58 -11.87
C SER A 76 8.35 -0.14 -11.79
N VAL A 77 7.45 0.84 -12.02
CA VAL A 77 7.79 2.28 -11.95
C VAL A 77 8.31 2.67 -10.56
N ILE A 78 7.71 2.12 -9.50
CA ILE A 78 8.12 2.39 -8.13
C ILE A 78 9.50 1.78 -7.86
N PHE A 79 9.71 0.54 -8.28
CA PHE A 79 10.96 -0.20 -8.05
C PHE A 79 12.13 0.29 -8.92
N GLU A 80 11.86 0.84 -10.10
CA GLU A 80 12.86 1.55 -10.90
C GLU A 80 13.29 2.88 -10.28
N SER A 81 12.40 3.51 -9.49
CA SER A 81 12.65 4.80 -8.86
C SER A 81 13.23 4.72 -7.45
N LEU A 82 13.07 3.58 -6.78
CA LEU A 82 13.53 3.35 -5.41
C LEU A 82 14.42 2.12 -5.32
N SER A 83 15.51 2.23 -4.57
CA SER A 83 16.35 1.08 -4.19
C SER A 83 15.70 0.28 -3.07
N ALA A 84 14.55 -0.36 -3.35
CA ALA A 84 13.77 -1.09 -2.34
C ALA A 84 14.51 -2.33 -1.79
N GLU A 85 15.48 -2.85 -2.55
CA GLU A 85 16.38 -3.93 -2.12
C GLU A 85 17.20 -3.58 -0.87
N LYS A 86 17.45 -2.29 -0.59
CA LYS A 86 18.14 -1.83 0.61
C LYS A 86 17.37 -2.09 1.90
N ILE A 87 16.05 -2.25 1.79
CA ILE A 87 15.18 -2.67 2.90
C ILE A 87 14.70 -4.11 2.74
N GLY A 88 15.34 -4.89 1.88
CA GLY A 88 15.06 -6.30 1.65
C GLY A 88 13.81 -6.60 0.82
N VAL A 89 13.23 -5.60 0.13
CA VAL A 89 12.06 -5.80 -0.72
C VAL A 89 12.47 -5.96 -2.19
N LYS A 90 11.94 -7.00 -2.84
CA LYS A 90 12.16 -7.26 -4.27
C LYS A 90 10.83 -7.36 -4.99
N LEU A 91 10.82 -6.98 -6.26
CA LEU A 91 9.70 -7.17 -7.18
C LEU A 91 9.89 -8.49 -7.93
N LEU A 92 8.86 -9.34 -7.91
CA LEU A 92 8.82 -10.58 -8.67
C LEU A 92 8.35 -10.32 -10.12
N SER A 93 8.59 -11.24 -11.02
CA SER A 93 8.10 -11.16 -12.41
C SER A 93 6.57 -11.09 -12.53
N SER A 94 5.87 -11.56 -11.51
CA SER A 94 4.41 -11.44 -11.34
C SER A 94 3.93 -10.06 -10.89
N SER A 95 4.84 -9.09 -10.73
CA SER A 95 4.59 -7.77 -10.14
C SER A 95 4.16 -7.79 -8.66
N PHE A 96 4.29 -8.92 -7.96
CA PHE A 96 4.14 -8.98 -6.51
C PHE A 96 5.47 -8.71 -5.80
N MET A 97 5.38 -8.20 -4.58
CA MET A 97 6.55 -7.95 -3.72
C MET A 97 6.90 -9.18 -2.88
N THR A 98 8.18 -9.33 -2.58
CA THR A 98 8.66 -10.22 -1.53
C THR A 98 9.58 -9.43 -0.60
N PRO A 99 9.40 -9.45 0.74
CA PRO A 99 8.37 -10.18 1.51
C PRO A 99 6.93 -9.80 1.14
N GLN A 100 5.97 -10.71 1.34
CA GLN A 100 4.56 -10.49 0.98
C GLN A 100 3.90 -9.38 1.82
N LYS A 101 4.32 -9.24 3.06
CA LYS A 101 3.82 -8.22 3.97
C LYS A 101 4.55 -6.89 3.76
N SER A 102 4.47 -6.42 2.51
CA SER A 102 5.02 -5.16 2.02
C SER A 102 3.95 -4.33 1.32
N GLN A 103 4.12 -3.03 1.30
CA GLN A 103 3.24 -2.10 0.59
C GLN A 103 4.06 -1.05 -0.17
N SER A 104 3.51 -0.56 -1.26
CA SER A 104 4.12 0.46 -2.10
C SER A 104 3.09 1.47 -2.59
N GLY A 105 3.56 2.65 -2.99
CA GLY A 105 2.70 3.67 -3.54
C GLY A 105 3.45 4.90 -4.03
N ILE A 106 2.70 5.79 -4.66
CA ILE A 106 3.15 7.11 -5.09
C ILE A 106 2.34 8.16 -4.35
N VAL A 107 3.02 9.13 -3.77
CA VAL A 107 2.39 10.25 -3.05
C VAL A 107 2.81 11.53 -3.72
N PRO A 108 1.88 12.31 -4.28
CA PRO A 108 2.19 13.65 -4.80
C PRO A 108 2.45 14.61 -3.64
N ILE A 109 3.54 15.35 -3.73
CA ILE A 109 3.95 16.32 -2.71
C ILE A 109 4.44 17.59 -3.42
N GLY A 110 4.02 18.77 -2.96
CA GLY A 110 4.49 20.02 -3.51
C GLY A 110 3.81 21.28 -2.95
N PRO A 111 4.45 22.47 -3.13
CA PRO A 111 3.90 23.73 -2.61
C PRO A 111 2.64 24.19 -3.34
N TYR A 112 2.50 23.84 -4.62
CA TYR A 112 1.40 24.28 -5.47
C TYR A 112 0.39 23.17 -5.76
N LEU A 113 0.47 22.05 -5.01
CA LEU A 113 -0.45 20.95 -5.19
C LEU A 113 -1.88 21.41 -4.90
N LYS A 114 -2.75 21.32 -5.89
CA LYS A 114 -4.19 21.50 -5.70
C LYS A 114 -4.75 20.19 -5.16
N ILE A 115 -5.10 20.21 -3.89
CA ILE A 115 -5.82 19.10 -3.28
C ILE A 115 -7.30 19.39 -3.54
N GLU A 116 -7.82 18.84 -4.62
CA GLU A 116 -9.25 18.91 -4.93
C GLU A 116 -10.06 17.94 -4.06
N ASP A 117 -9.38 16.96 -3.48
CA ASP A 117 -9.97 15.94 -2.61
C ASP A 117 -9.25 15.96 -1.26
N ASP A 118 -10.03 15.96 -0.17
CA ASP A 118 -9.56 15.70 1.19
C ASP A 118 -8.73 14.39 1.18
N PRO A 119 -7.52 14.36 1.76
CA PRO A 119 -6.74 13.13 1.88
C PRO A 119 -7.48 12.01 2.64
N SER A 120 -8.53 12.34 3.42
CA SER A 120 -9.49 11.39 3.97
C SER A 120 -10.46 10.84 2.92
N ASN A 121 -10.55 11.44 1.74
CA ASN A 121 -11.42 10.97 0.67
C ASN A 121 -10.86 9.65 0.11
N SER A 122 -11.49 8.58 0.51
CA SER A 122 -11.11 7.24 0.05
C SER A 122 -11.38 7.13 -1.45
N TYR A 123 -10.47 6.48 -2.18
CA TYR A 123 -10.70 6.09 -3.58
C TYR A 123 -11.91 5.18 -3.78
N CYS A 124 -12.66 4.87 -2.71
CA CYS A 124 -13.88 4.08 -2.78
C CYS A 124 -14.89 4.64 -3.77
N ARG A 125 -14.95 5.97 -3.93
CA ARG A 125 -15.83 6.63 -4.91
C ARG A 125 -15.54 6.23 -6.35
N TYR A 126 -14.27 5.99 -6.67
CA TYR A 126 -13.81 5.66 -8.02
C TYR A 126 -13.54 4.17 -8.22
N CYS A 127 -13.64 3.39 -7.16
CA CYS A 127 -13.31 1.98 -7.15
C CYS A 127 -14.50 1.13 -7.58
N LYS A 128 -14.36 0.39 -8.67
CA LYS A 128 -15.40 -0.49 -9.23
C LYS A 128 -15.63 -1.79 -8.45
N ALA A 129 -14.85 -2.08 -7.41
CA ALA A 129 -15.00 -3.29 -6.59
C ALA A 129 -16.29 -3.22 -5.77
N SER A 130 -17.42 -3.69 -6.33
CA SER A 130 -18.75 -3.59 -5.74
C SER A 130 -18.93 -4.33 -4.40
N ARG A 131 -18.12 -5.39 -4.16
CA ARG A 131 -18.17 -6.23 -2.96
C ARG A 131 -16.88 -6.15 -2.14
N CYS A 132 -16.34 -4.95 -1.96
CA CYS A 132 -15.14 -4.77 -1.15
C CYS A 132 -15.51 -4.67 0.34
N PRO A 133 -15.01 -5.57 1.22
CA PRO A 133 -15.27 -5.49 2.66
C PRO A 133 -14.63 -4.28 3.32
N MET A 134 -13.64 -3.66 2.66
CA MET A 134 -12.95 -2.46 3.13
C MET A 134 -13.54 -1.16 2.58
N ARG A 135 -14.67 -1.23 1.88
CA ARG A 135 -15.30 -0.04 1.33
C ARG A 135 -15.88 0.84 2.44
N VAL A 136 -15.46 2.09 2.48
CA VAL A 136 -15.93 3.10 3.45
C VAL A 136 -16.87 4.14 2.83
N GLU A 137 -16.90 4.23 1.48
CA GLU A 137 -17.76 5.18 0.77
C GLU A 137 -18.45 4.53 -0.44
N PRO A 138 -19.69 4.95 -0.77
CA PRO A 138 -20.37 4.49 -1.98
C PRO A 138 -19.57 4.82 -3.25
N PHE A 139 -19.73 3.98 -4.28
CA PHE A 139 -19.25 4.30 -5.62
C PHE A 139 -20.15 5.39 -6.25
N ASP A 140 -19.59 6.49 -6.69
CA ASP A 140 -20.35 7.60 -7.27
C ASP A 140 -20.62 7.44 -8.78
N GLY A 141 -20.09 6.39 -9.38
CA GLY A 141 -20.28 6.11 -10.81
C GLY A 141 -19.40 6.92 -11.75
N VAL A 142 -18.67 7.90 -11.25
CA VAL A 142 -17.81 8.76 -12.09
C VAL A 142 -16.40 8.20 -12.15
N VAL A 143 -16.05 7.58 -13.27
CA VAL A 143 -14.64 7.26 -13.58
C VAL A 143 -14.07 8.51 -14.25
N LYS A 144 -13.37 9.36 -13.51
CA LYS A 144 -12.58 10.43 -14.14
C LYS A 144 -11.54 9.75 -15.04
N LYS A 145 -11.61 10.04 -16.34
CA LYS A 145 -10.63 9.61 -17.35
C LYS A 145 -9.34 10.39 -17.20
#